data_572272092f1e4cf9bcba9cef8bd3c76e
#
_entry.id   572272092f1e4cf9bcba9cef8bd3c76e
#
_cell.length_a   1.000
_cell.length_b   1.000
_cell.length_c   1.000
_cell.angle_alpha   90.00
_cell.angle_beta   90.00
_cell.angle_gamma   90.00
#
_symmetry.space_group_name_H-M   'P 1'
#
loop_
_entity.id
_entity.type
_entity.pdbx_description
1 polymer ?
#
loop_
_entity_poly.entity_id
_entity_poly.type
_entity_poly.pdbx_seq_one_letter_code
_entity_poly.pdbx_strand_id
1 'polypeptide(L)'
;KALMSYLKSVYGSHIISGQQEIYGGGNDGDSEKEFNYIKDNTGKLPAIRGFDFMNYNPLYGWDDGTSERAIEWAKDRNGIVTASWHINVPIDFDNYTLGDIVDWKECKNYQASNSTFNTANAVKEGTKEYEYFQEAMKDLAEQLQKLQDANVPIILRPLHEAQGNEGNYGDGTSWFWWGDRGAEVYKELWKLLYTTLTEKYNLHNIIWEYNSYNYANSDTWYPGDDYVDIVAYDKYNCDYNRDDGLSSGTPNLSAISPIFNYLYELTNGKKMVAMAENDSIPSEENMVIENAGWLYFCPWYGDHLMSSQYNDPAQLKKMYTSDYCITLDELPKDLYGGASVEPGTTLTTKETSETVTETTTVTETSATETSETEKSSETVSETTETTKESVTTSSEEQTTETTETTESSATTASATTATETETTVATSTTESKTSETSGSVDPKNVLYGDVNLDGRVDITDAVLLNKVAAGAVTLDTAEKQVNADCDANGEVDSKDAVVLLKFLVSLIKTLPSAE
;
A
#
# COMPACT_ATOMS: atom_id res chain seq x y z
N LYS A 1 17.69 5.96 9.98
CA LYS A 1 18.74 5.19 9.24
C LYS A 1 18.59 3.69 9.48
N ALA A 2 18.44 3.22 10.75
CA ALA A 2 18.31 1.79 11.04
C ALA A 2 17.09 1.17 10.34
N LEU A 3 15.90 1.76 10.49
CA LEU A 3 14.69 1.29 9.80
C LEU A 3 14.90 1.23 8.28
N MET A 4 15.42 2.29 7.64
CA MET A 4 15.67 2.30 6.19
C MET A 4 16.67 1.19 5.76
N SER A 5 17.69 0.91 6.58
CA SER A 5 18.63 -0.20 6.31
C SER A 5 17.93 -1.55 6.40
N TYR A 6 17.05 -1.72 7.39
CA TYR A 6 16.24 -2.94 7.54
C TYR A 6 15.29 -3.14 6.35
N LEU A 7 14.52 -2.11 5.98
CA LEU A 7 13.61 -2.17 4.82
C LEU A 7 14.36 -2.61 3.55
N LYS A 8 15.53 -2.01 3.29
CA LYS A 8 16.37 -2.38 2.15
C LYS A 8 16.92 -3.82 2.22
N SER A 9 17.14 -4.35 3.43
CA SER A 9 17.68 -5.72 3.59
C SER A 9 16.67 -6.82 3.31
N VAL A 10 15.37 -6.53 3.45
CA VAL A 10 14.27 -7.49 3.21
C VAL A 10 13.59 -7.29 1.86
N TYR A 11 13.76 -6.12 1.23
CA TYR A 11 13.13 -5.78 -0.04
C TYR A 11 13.46 -6.78 -1.14
N GLY A 12 12.42 -7.25 -1.85
CA GLY A 12 12.53 -8.21 -2.95
C GLY A 12 12.74 -9.67 -2.51
N SER A 13 12.96 -9.93 -1.22
CA SER A 13 13.09 -11.29 -0.68
C SER A 13 11.95 -11.67 0.26
N HIS A 14 11.33 -10.70 0.91
CA HIS A 14 10.20 -10.86 1.83
C HIS A 14 9.22 -9.71 1.63
N ILE A 15 7.99 -9.90 2.09
CA ILE A 15 7.00 -8.84 2.19
C ILE A 15 6.71 -8.55 3.67
N ILE A 16 6.57 -7.27 4.03
CA ILE A 16 6.24 -6.88 5.40
C ILE A 16 4.72 -6.75 5.52
N SER A 17 4.12 -7.40 6.51
CA SER A 17 2.68 -7.28 6.76
C SER A 17 2.32 -5.93 7.36
N GLY A 18 1.23 -5.34 6.89
CA GLY A 18 0.69 -4.09 7.40
C GLY A 18 -0.82 -4.15 7.58
N GLN A 19 -1.35 -3.17 8.31
CA GLN A 19 -2.78 -2.91 8.47
C GLN A 19 -3.01 -1.43 8.76
N GLN A 20 -3.94 -0.82 8.04
CA GLN A 20 -4.41 0.54 8.33
C GLN A 20 -5.31 0.54 9.57
N GLU A 21 -5.07 1.50 10.46
CA GLU A 21 -5.95 1.77 11.61
C GLU A 21 -7.17 2.56 11.14
N ILE A 22 -8.31 2.30 11.74
CA ILE A 22 -9.48 3.17 11.55
C ILE A 22 -9.25 4.54 12.18
N TYR A 23 -9.85 5.57 11.61
CA TYR A 23 -9.83 6.91 12.19
C TYR A 23 -10.41 6.95 13.60
N GLY A 24 -9.91 7.87 14.41
CA GLY A 24 -10.47 8.12 15.74
C GLY A 24 -11.99 8.33 15.68
N GLY A 25 -12.73 7.55 16.47
CA GLY A 25 -14.19 7.52 16.46
C GLY A 25 -14.83 6.50 15.51
N GLY A 26 -14.07 5.87 14.61
CA GLY A 26 -14.52 4.69 13.86
C GLY A 26 -14.59 3.44 14.73
N ASN A 27 -15.31 2.39 14.28
CA ASN A 27 -15.50 1.14 15.03
C ASN A 27 -15.96 1.34 16.48
N ASP A 28 -16.76 2.37 16.78
CA ASP A 28 -17.14 2.77 18.14
C ASP A 28 -15.93 3.10 19.06
N GLY A 29 -14.83 3.58 18.46
CA GLY A 29 -13.57 3.92 19.14
C GLY A 29 -12.62 2.74 19.35
N ASP A 30 -12.92 1.57 18.80
CA ASP A 30 -12.03 0.39 18.88
C ASP A 30 -10.98 0.42 17.74
N SER A 31 -9.85 1.04 18.00
CA SER A 31 -8.71 1.10 17.08
C SER A 31 -7.93 -0.22 16.97
N GLU A 32 -8.25 -1.24 17.78
CA GLU A 32 -7.61 -2.56 17.75
C GLU A 32 -8.45 -3.62 17.01
N LYS A 33 -9.62 -3.26 16.49
CA LYS A 33 -10.58 -4.22 15.92
C LYS A 33 -9.98 -5.04 14.76
N GLU A 34 -9.35 -4.39 13.80
CA GLU A 34 -8.68 -5.04 12.67
C GLU A 34 -7.48 -5.88 13.13
N PHE A 35 -6.70 -5.36 14.06
CA PHE A 35 -5.52 -6.05 14.63
C PHE A 35 -5.92 -7.31 15.41
N ASN A 36 -7.01 -7.24 16.19
CA ASN A 36 -7.58 -8.39 16.88
C ASN A 36 -8.13 -9.41 15.88
N TYR A 37 -8.80 -8.97 14.81
CA TYR A 37 -9.27 -9.86 13.74
C TYR A 37 -8.12 -10.64 13.09
N ILE A 38 -7.02 -9.96 12.75
CA ILE A 38 -5.82 -10.61 12.21
C ILE A 38 -5.29 -11.62 13.22
N LYS A 39 -5.10 -11.22 14.47
CA LYS A 39 -4.56 -12.08 15.52
C LYS A 39 -5.42 -13.32 15.78
N ASP A 40 -6.73 -13.17 15.81
CA ASP A 40 -7.67 -14.27 16.05
C ASP A 40 -7.67 -15.29 14.91
N ASN A 41 -7.54 -14.85 13.66
CA ASN A 41 -7.52 -15.70 12.49
C ASN A 41 -6.15 -16.32 12.19
N THR A 42 -5.05 -15.63 12.50
CA THR A 42 -3.70 -16.02 12.08
C THR A 42 -2.79 -16.44 13.23
N GLY A 43 -3.05 -15.94 14.45
CA GLY A 43 -2.15 -16.04 15.60
C GLY A 43 -1.04 -14.99 15.61
N LYS A 44 -0.96 -14.10 14.60
CA LYS A 44 0.09 -13.10 14.39
C LYS A 44 -0.49 -11.69 14.43
N LEU A 45 0.37 -10.68 14.56
CA LEU A 45 0.04 -9.27 14.37
C LEU A 45 0.83 -8.71 13.18
N PRO A 46 0.30 -7.71 12.45
CA PRO A 46 1.04 -7.06 11.37
C PRO A 46 2.27 -6.34 11.92
N ALA A 47 3.32 -6.28 11.11
CA ALA A 47 4.55 -5.56 11.48
C ALA A 47 4.39 -4.04 11.36
N ILE A 48 3.60 -3.59 10.38
CA ILE A 48 3.31 -2.17 10.13
C ILE A 48 1.90 -1.83 10.64
N ARG A 49 1.76 -0.70 11.31
CA ARG A 49 0.48 -0.04 11.60
C ARG A 49 0.42 1.26 10.83
N GLY A 50 -0.61 1.39 9.99
CA GLY A 50 -0.87 2.58 9.22
C GLY A 50 -1.82 3.51 9.95
N PHE A 51 -1.52 4.80 9.91
CA PHE A 51 -2.26 5.87 10.57
C PHE A 51 -2.69 6.94 9.57
N ASP A 52 -3.50 7.89 10.02
CA ASP A 52 -3.83 9.08 9.27
C ASP A 52 -3.83 10.30 10.18
N PHE A 53 -3.12 11.35 9.76
CA PHE A 53 -3.07 12.61 10.49
C PHE A 53 -4.21 13.58 10.10
N MET A 54 -5.30 13.10 9.50
CA MET A 54 -6.39 13.93 8.97
C MET A 54 -7.03 14.86 10.01
N ASN A 55 -7.00 14.49 11.29
CA ASN A 55 -7.61 15.28 12.36
C ASN A 55 -6.72 16.45 12.84
N TYR A 56 -5.43 16.42 12.47
CA TYR A 56 -4.49 17.50 12.79
C TYR A 56 -4.45 18.51 11.64
N ASN A 57 -5.31 19.51 11.75
CA ASN A 57 -5.48 20.57 10.76
C ASN A 57 -6.02 21.84 11.42
N PRO A 58 -5.90 23.02 10.78
CA PRO A 58 -6.30 24.30 11.38
C PRO A 58 -7.81 24.50 11.49
N LEU A 59 -8.64 23.58 10.95
CA LEU A 59 -10.09 23.80 10.85
C LEU A 59 -10.85 23.40 12.12
N TYR A 60 -10.53 22.25 12.73
CA TYR A 60 -11.23 21.77 13.92
C TYR A 60 -10.30 21.22 15.01
N GLY A 61 -9.02 20.97 14.70
CA GLY A 61 -7.98 20.76 15.70
C GLY A 61 -8.25 19.62 16.68
N TRP A 62 -8.72 18.46 16.22
CA TRP A 62 -8.90 17.31 17.11
C TRP A 62 -7.55 16.66 17.38
N ASP A 63 -7.24 16.51 18.66
CA ASP A 63 -6.18 15.61 19.08
C ASP A 63 -6.82 14.25 19.38
N ASP A 64 -6.73 13.33 18.45
CA ASP A 64 -7.29 11.97 18.57
C ASP A 64 -6.27 10.95 19.09
N GLY A 65 -5.07 11.40 19.48
CA GLY A 65 -4.02 10.56 20.03
C GLY A 65 -3.29 9.69 18.98
N THR A 66 -3.37 10.03 17.69
CA THR A 66 -2.69 9.28 16.63
C THR A 66 -1.19 9.21 16.86
N SER A 67 -0.54 10.32 17.21
CA SER A 67 0.90 10.35 17.49
C SER A 67 1.28 9.47 18.66
N GLU A 68 0.50 9.47 19.71
CA GLU A 68 0.70 8.65 20.92
C GLU A 68 0.57 7.16 20.62
N ARG A 69 -0.45 6.76 19.83
CA ARG A 69 -0.62 5.36 19.37
C ARG A 69 0.51 4.92 18.43
N ALA A 70 0.97 5.82 17.54
CA ALA A 70 2.12 5.55 16.69
C ALA A 70 3.40 5.33 17.49
N ILE A 71 3.64 6.14 18.52
CA ILE A 71 4.78 5.98 19.43
C ILE A 71 4.66 4.68 20.23
N GLU A 72 3.47 4.36 20.77
CA GLU A 72 3.22 3.09 21.45
C GLU A 72 3.51 1.88 20.55
N TRP A 73 2.99 1.89 19.31
CA TRP A 73 3.24 0.81 18.36
C TRP A 73 4.73 0.59 18.10
N ALA A 74 5.47 1.68 17.93
CA ALA A 74 6.90 1.62 17.66
C ALA A 74 7.73 1.24 18.90
N LYS A 75 7.45 1.83 20.05
CA LYS A 75 8.33 1.70 21.23
C LYS A 75 7.95 0.53 22.12
N ASP A 76 6.66 0.28 22.33
CA ASP A 76 6.19 -0.75 23.25
C ASP A 76 6.00 -2.09 22.52
N ARG A 77 5.60 -2.07 21.24
CA ARG A 77 5.43 -3.29 20.43
C ARG A 77 6.56 -3.53 19.44
N ASN A 78 7.52 -2.60 19.28
CA ASN A 78 8.63 -2.69 18.33
C ASN A 78 8.16 -2.77 16.86
N GLY A 79 6.98 -2.21 16.54
CA GLY A 79 6.39 -2.22 15.20
C GLY A 79 6.85 -1.06 14.33
N ILE A 80 6.56 -1.11 13.04
CA ILE A 80 6.85 -0.05 12.06
C ILE A 80 5.62 0.84 11.92
N VAL A 81 5.83 2.13 11.73
CA VAL A 81 4.77 3.14 11.59
C VAL A 81 4.76 3.70 10.17
N THR A 82 3.60 3.67 9.52
CA THR A 82 3.32 4.46 8.32
C THR A 82 2.13 5.38 8.55
N ALA A 83 2.04 6.49 7.84
CA ALA A 83 0.88 7.35 7.90
C ALA A 83 0.61 8.09 6.59
N SER A 84 -0.67 8.21 6.25
CA SER A 84 -1.19 9.18 5.30
C SER A 84 -1.56 10.50 5.98
N TRP A 85 -1.89 11.48 5.19
CA TRP A 85 -2.40 12.75 5.66
C TRP A 85 -3.50 13.24 4.72
N HIS A 86 -4.76 12.97 5.06
CA HIS A 86 -5.91 13.51 4.36
C HIS A 86 -6.13 14.96 4.79
N ILE A 87 -5.73 15.88 3.94
CA ILE A 87 -5.72 17.31 4.25
C ILE A 87 -7.08 17.92 3.94
N ASN A 88 -7.84 18.27 4.98
CA ASN A 88 -9.12 18.93 4.80
C ASN A 88 -8.95 20.43 4.47
N VAL A 89 -9.81 20.92 3.57
CA VAL A 89 -9.97 22.33 3.24
C VAL A 89 -11.44 22.72 3.38
N PRO A 90 -11.79 23.99 3.70
CA PRO A 90 -13.17 24.43 3.70
C PRO A 90 -13.83 24.27 2.31
N ILE A 91 -15.09 23.85 2.29
CA ILE A 91 -15.89 23.81 1.05
C ILE A 91 -16.01 25.22 0.47
N ASP A 92 -16.38 26.20 1.29
CA ASP A 92 -16.45 27.61 0.92
C ASP A 92 -15.18 28.34 1.38
N PHE A 93 -14.06 28.06 0.70
CA PHE A 93 -12.78 28.70 1.04
C PHE A 93 -12.77 30.19 0.73
N ASP A 94 -13.53 30.66 -0.26
CA ASP A 94 -13.59 32.09 -0.61
C ASP A 94 -14.07 32.95 0.58
N ASN A 95 -15.05 32.46 1.34
CA ASN A 95 -15.59 33.14 2.52
C ASN A 95 -14.95 32.69 3.85
N TYR A 96 -14.09 31.68 3.85
CA TYR A 96 -13.36 31.26 5.04
C TYR A 96 -12.36 32.33 5.49
N THR A 97 -12.28 32.57 6.79
CA THR A 97 -11.24 33.43 7.38
C THR A 97 -10.17 32.56 8.03
N LEU A 98 -8.90 32.79 7.74
CA LEU A 98 -7.80 32.04 8.36
C LEU A 98 -7.90 32.07 9.88
N GLY A 99 -7.90 30.89 10.50
CA GLY A 99 -8.04 30.69 11.94
C GLY A 99 -9.48 30.50 12.43
N ASP A 100 -10.49 30.59 11.55
CA ASP A 100 -11.86 30.22 11.92
C ASP A 100 -11.96 28.69 12.08
N ILE A 101 -12.71 28.25 13.09
CA ILE A 101 -13.04 26.85 13.30
C ILE A 101 -14.28 26.49 12.45
N VAL A 102 -14.19 25.40 11.71
CA VAL A 102 -15.22 24.93 10.78
C VAL A 102 -15.65 23.52 11.19
N ASP A 103 -16.94 23.21 11.09
CA ASP A 103 -17.43 21.84 11.32
C ASP A 103 -16.83 20.92 10.23
N TRP A 104 -16.41 19.72 10.63
CA TRP A 104 -15.83 18.73 9.72
C TRP A 104 -16.73 18.42 8.50
N LYS A 105 -18.05 18.58 8.61
CA LYS A 105 -19.02 18.41 7.53
C LYS A 105 -18.94 19.50 6.45
N GLU A 106 -18.34 20.63 6.79
CA GLU A 106 -18.08 21.75 5.89
C GLU A 106 -16.67 21.73 5.32
N CYS A 107 -15.98 20.61 5.48
CA CYS A 107 -14.63 20.37 4.98
C CYS A 107 -14.61 19.32 3.87
N LYS A 108 -13.60 19.42 2.99
CA LYS A 108 -13.33 18.45 1.91
C LYS A 108 -11.84 18.21 1.74
N ASN A 109 -11.44 16.95 1.59
CA ASN A 109 -10.11 16.55 1.13
C ASN A 109 -10.16 15.94 -0.27
N TYR A 110 -11.28 15.37 -0.66
CA TYR A 110 -11.51 14.79 -1.98
C TYR A 110 -12.65 15.53 -2.71
N GLN A 111 -12.84 15.21 -4.00
CA GLN A 111 -13.77 15.90 -4.87
C GLN A 111 -13.47 17.41 -4.92
N ALA A 112 -12.31 17.73 -5.42
CA ALA A 112 -11.80 19.09 -5.53
C ALA A 112 -12.80 20.08 -6.15
N SER A 113 -13.62 19.63 -7.09
CA SER A 113 -14.71 20.40 -7.70
C SER A 113 -15.76 20.91 -6.70
N ASN A 114 -15.82 20.34 -5.50
CA ASN A 114 -16.78 20.71 -4.46
C ASN A 114 -16.19 21.67 -3.41
N SER A 115 -15.01 22.26 -3.67
CA SER A 115 -14.39 23.29 -2.86
C SER A 115 -13.99 24.48 -3.72
N THR A 116 -14.03 25.69 -3.14
CA THR A 116 -13.49 26.88 -3.79
C THR A 116 -11.98 27.08 -3.53
N PHE A 117 -11.34 26.12 -2.83
CA PHE A 117 -9.90 26.11 -2.60
C PHE A 117 -9.12 25.95 -3.91
N ASN A 118 -8.24 26.90 -4.23
CA ASN A 118 -7.45 26.83 -5.46
C ASN A 118 -6.05 26.32 -5.20
N THR A 119 -5.80 25.05 -5.49
CA THR A 119 -4.51 24.39 -5.29
C THR A 119 -3.33 25.12 -5.93
N ALA A 120 -3.53 25.76 -7.10
CA ALA A 120 -2.48 26.54 -7.75
C ALA A 120 -2.04 27.79 -6.96
N ASN A 121 -2.83 28.21 -5.99
CA ASN A 121 -2.46 29.30 -5.08
C ASN A 121 -1.73 28.77 -3.83
N ALA A 122 -1.96 27.51 -3.45
CA ALA A 122 -1.30 26.91 -2.26
C ALA A 122 0.23 26.88 -2.36
N VAL A 123 0.78 26.98 -3.58
CA VAL A 123 2.23 27.06 -3.84
C VAL A 123 2.74 28.49 -4.08
N LYS A 124 1.88 29.51 -3.93
CA LYS A 124 2.23 30.93 -4.17
C LYS A 124 2.23 31.70 -2.87
N GLU A 125 3.41 32.10 -2.40
CA GLU A 125 3.58 32.92 -1.20
C GLU A 125 2.69 34.18 -1.23
N GLY A 126 2.04 34.49 -0.11
CA GLY A 126 1.18 35.64 0.07
C GLY A 126 -0.26 35.44 -0.42
N THR A 127 -0.63 34.26 -0.90
CA THR A 127 -2.04 33.91 -1.13
C THR A 127 -2.66 33.31 0.12
N LYS A 128 -3.98 33.37 0.22
CA LYS A 128 -4.71 32.84 1.37
C LYS A 128 -4.57 31.31 1.46
N GLU A 129 -4.56 30.62 0.31
CA GLU A 129 -4.36 29.16 0.23
C GLU A 129 -2.95 28.75 0.68
N TYR A 130 -1.92 29.54 0.33
CA TYR A 130 -0.56 29.31 0.80
C TYR A 130 -0.46 29.44 2.32
N GLU A 131 -1.01 30.52 2.89
CA GLU A 131 -1.01 30.71 4.34
C GLU A 131 -1.79 29.59 5.06
N TYR A 132 -2.95 29.19 4.52
CA TYR A 132 -3.69 28.04 5.04
C TYR A 132 -2.84 26.77 5.04
N PHE A 133 -2.16 26.48 3.93
CA PHE A 133 -1.32 25.29 3.83
C PHE A 133 -0.10 25.35 4.77
N GLN A 134 0.46 26.55 5.01
CA GLN A 134 1.52 26.73 6.01
C GLN A 134 1.03 26.41 7.43
N GLU A 135 -0.18 26.81 7.81
CA GLU A 135 -0.76 26.46 9.11
C GLU A 135 -1.05 24.96 9.21
N ALA A 136 -1.61 24.33 8.15
CA ALA A 136 -1.82 22.89 8.12
C ALA A 136 -0.51 22.10 8.26
N MET A 137 0.55 22.51 7.56
CA MET A 137 1.88 21.90 7.70
C MET A 137 2.47 22.09 9.11
N LYS A 138 2.17 23.19 9.77
CA LYS A 138 2.59 23.43 11.16
C LYS A 138 1.92 22.41 12.11
N ASP A 139 0.60 22.24 11.99
CA ASP A 139 -0.13 21.27 12.83
C ASP A 139 0.39 19.84 12.63
N LEU A 140 0.65 19.43 11.38
CA LEU A 140 1.31 18.16 11.09
C LEU A 140 2.72 18.10 11.70
N ALA A 141 3.51 19.16 11.56
CA ALA A 141 4.88 19.18 12.06
C ALA A 141 4.93 19.04 13.59
N GLU A 142 3.98 19.59 14.32
CA GLU A 142 3.86 19.43 15.78
C GLU A 142 3.65 17.95 16.17
N GLN A 143 2.86 17.20 15.38
CA GLN A 143 2.66 15.77 15.62
C GLN A 143 3.91 14.95 15.25
N LEU A 144 4.51 15.22 14.12
CA LEU A 144 5.74 14.53 13.69
C LEU A 144 6.93 14.83 14.64
N GLN A 145 6.95 16.01 15.28
CA GLN A 145 7.94 16.34 16.29
C GLN A 145 7.82 15.45 17.52
N LYS A 146 6.59 15.09 17.97
CA LYS A 146 6.40 14.12 19.07
C LYS A 146 7.07 12.77 18.74
N LEU A 147 6.91 12.29 17.49
CA LEU A 147 7.57 11.06 17.03
C LEU A 147 9.08 11.22 16.99
N GLN A 148 9.58 12.36 16.48
CA GLN A 148 11.03 12.64 16.44
C GLN A 148 11.64 12.66 17.85
N ASP A 149 11.00 13.33 18.81
CA ASP A 149 11.44 13.40 20.21
C ASP A 149 11.48 12.02 20.86
N ALA A 150 10.56 11.12 20.46
CA ALA A 150 10.54 9.73 20.88
C ALA A 150 11.54 8.84 20.11
N ASN A 151 12.30 9.37 19.15
CA ASN A 151 13.15 8.63 18.21
C ASN A 151 12.38 7.56 17.41
N VAL A 152 11.17 7.88 16.95
CA VAL A 152 10.35 7.04 16.11
C VAL A 152 10.41 7.57 14.67
N PRO A 153 11.04 6.85 13.73
CA PRO A 153 10.92 7.14 12.31
C PRO A 153 9.54 6.72 11.80
N ILE A 154 9.04 7.45 10.80
CA ILE A 154 7.74 7.21 10.19
C ILE A 154 7.88 7.17 8.67
N ILE A 155 7.20 6.23 8.02
CA ILE A 155 6.96 6.23 6.58
C ILE A 155 5.76 7.16 6.34
N LEU A 156 6.01 8.35 5.83
CA LEU A 156 4.96 9.35 5.59
C LEU A 156 4.57 9.36 4.11
N ARG A 157 3.30 9.13 3.84
CA ARG A 157 2.68 9.11 2.52
C ARG A 157 1.68 10.27 2.38
N PRO A 158 2.17 11.51 2.28
CA PRO A 158 1.33 12.68 2.11
C PRO A 158 0.91 12.84 0.66
N LEU A 159 -0.13 13.61 0.39
CA LEU A 159 -0.57 13.99 -0.95
C LEU A 159 -0.75 12.77 -1.88
N HIS A 160 -1.20 11.65 -1.31
CA HIS A 160 -1.39 10.39 -2.02
C HIS A 160 -2.53 10.47 -3.03
N GLU A 161 -2.54 9.55 -3.99
CA GLU A 161 -3.58 9.42 -5.02
C GLU A 161 -3.88 10.72 -5.80
N ALA A 162 -2.90 11.62 -5.93
CA ALA A 162 -3.10 12.92 -6.52
C ALA A 162 -3.63 12.89 -7.96
N GLN A 163 -3.24 11.88 -8.74
CA GLN A 163 -3.70 11.66 -10.11
C GLN A 163 -5.01 10.85 -10.19
N GLY A 164 -5.62 10.52 -9.07
CA GLY A 164 -6.87 9.74 -9.03
C GLY A 164 -7.98 10.39 -9.86
N ASN A 165 -8.69 9.63 -10.68
CA ASN A 165 -9.63 10.03 -11.72
C ASN A 165 -9.02 10.73 -12.95
N GLU A 166 -8.07 11.62 -12.79
CA GLU A 166 -7.55 12.45 -13.88
C GLU A 166 -7.00 11.60 -15.05
N GLY A 167 -6.27 10.54 -14.74
CA GLY A 167 -5.76 9.62 -15.76
C GLY A 167 -6.84 8.93 -16.60
N ASN A 168 -8.06 8.79 -16.06
CA ASN A 168 -9.20 8.18 -16.75
C ASN A 168 -10.16 9.21 -17.37
N TYR A 169 -10.34 10.38 -16.73
CA TYR A 169 -11.40 11.33 -17.06
C TYR A 169 -10.86 12.70 -17.49
N GLY A 170 -9.55 12.93 -17.40
CA GLY A 170 -8.88 14.16 -17.82
C GLY A 170 -8.70 15.22 -16.73
N ASP A 171 -8.05 16.31 -17.10
CA ASP A 171 -7.68 17.41 -16.20
C ASP A 171 -8.87 17.95 -15.39
N GLY A 172 -8.64 18.23 -14.11
CA GLY A 172 -9.63 18.80 -13.21
C GLY A 172 -10.66 17.79 -12.68
N THR A 173 -10.44 16.49 -12.86
CA THR A 173 -11.31 15.42 -12.32
C THR A 173 -10.70 14.72 -11.10
N SER A 174 -9.52 15.12 -10.63
CA SER A 174 -8.89 14.55 -9.44
C SER A 174 -9.84 14.56 -8.25
N TRP A 175 -9.91 13.46 -7.50
CA TRP A 175 -10.78 13.43 -6.33
C TRP A 175 -10.20 14.18 -5.14
N PHE A 176 -8.87 14.24 -4.98
CA PHE A 176 -8.23 15.03 -3.95
C PHE A 176 -7.85 16.43 -4.47
N TRP A 177 -8.01 17.47 -3.64
CA TRP A 177 -7.72 18.84 -4.04
C TRP A 177 -6.25 19.06 -4.41
N TRP A 178 -5.32 18.31 -3.82
CA TRP A 178 -3.89 18.46 -4.12
C TRP A 178 -3.49 17.95 -5.52
N GLY A 179 -4.37 17.20 -6.20
CA GLY A 179 -4.17 16.79 -7.60
C GLY A 179 -4.87 17.68 -8.64
N ASP A 180 -5.79 18.56 -8.21
CA ASP A 180 -6.74 19.28 -9.08
C ASP A 180 -6.10 20.18 -10.15
N ARG A 181 -4.85 20.60 -9.97
CA ARG A 181 -4.17 21.52 -10.91
C ARG A 181 -3.03 20.85 -11.68
N GLY A 182 -3.02 19.52 -11.74
CA GLY A 182 -2.10 18.73 -12.54
C GLY A 182 -0.69 18.61 -11.99
N ALA A 183 0.14 17.88 -12.71
CA ALA A 183 1.44 17.39 -12.29
C ALA A 183 2.43 18.48 -11.84
N GLU A 184 2.49 19.64 -12.54
CA GLU A 184 3.47 20.68 -12.20
C GLU A 184 3.15 21.32 -10.85
N VAL A 185 1.88 21.67 -10.60
CA VAL A 185 1.45 22.25 -9.31
C VAL A 185 1.61 21.21 -8.18
N TYR A 186 1.27 19.96 -8.46
CA TYR A 186 1.48 18.86 -7.51
C TYR A 186 2.95 18.74 -7.08
N LYS A 187 3.88 18.75 -8.03
CA LYS A 187 5.32 18.66 -7.72
C LYS A 187 5.83 19.88 -6.93
N GLU A 188 5.30 21.07 -7.21
CA GLU A 188 5.61 22.25 -6.41
C GLU A 188 5.07 22.11 -4.98
N LEU A 189 3.83 21.61 -4.83
CA LEU A 189 3.21 21.36 -3.53
C LEU A 189 3.99 20.32 -2.70
N TRP A 190 4.39 19.21 -3.35
CA TRP A 190 5.24 18.19 -2.73
C TRP A 190 6.56 18.75 -2.21
N LYS A 191 7.25 19.52 -3.06
CA LYS A 191 8.54 20.14 -2.68
C LYS A 191 8.38 21.17 -1.58
N LEU A 192 7.30 21.95 -1.61
CA LEU A 192 6.98 22.89 -0.54
C LEU A 192 6.77 22.16 0.79
N LEU A 193 5.99 21.08 0.79
CA LEU A 193 5.77 20.26 1.99
C LEU A 193 7.10 19.66 2.49
N TYR A 194 7.86 19.04 1.60
CA TYR A 194 9.16 18.43 1.92
C TYR A 194 10.10 19.44 2.57
N THR A 195 10.34 20.59 1.93
CA THR A 195 11.27 21.62 2.44
C THR A 195 10.75 22.26 3.72
N THR A 196 9.45 22.46 3.85
CA THR A 196 8.86 23.00 5.07
C THR A 196 9.07 22.06 6.26
N LEU A 197 8.79 20.77 6.11
CA LEU A 197 8.96 19.81 7.21
C LEU A 197 10.43 19.57 7.53
N THR A 198 11.30 19.42 6.51
CA THR A 198 12.71 19.05 6.73
C THR A 198 13.59 20.24 7.10
N GLU A 199 13.39 21.42 6.49
CA GLU A 199 14.27 22.58 6.69
C GLU A 199 13.71 23.58 7.70
N LYS A 200 12.42 23.95 7.60
CA LYS A 200 11.80 24.92 8.51
C LYS A 200 11.54 24.31 9.90
N TYR A 201 11.01 23.06 9.94
CA TYR A 201 10.69 22.35 11.19
C TYR A 201 11.78 21.37 11.62
N ASN A 202 12.83 21.19 10.83
CA ASN A 202 14.00 20.34 11.15
C ASN A 202 13.62 18.88 11.50
N LEU A 203 12.65 18.31 10.78
CA LEU A 203 12.22 16.95 10.96
C LEU A 203 13.08 15.99 10.12
N HIS A 204 13.73 15.03 10.77
CA HIS A 204 14.68 14.09 10.16
C HIS A 204 14.31 12.62 10.40
N ASN A 205 13.14 12.37 10.95
CA ASN A 205 12.60 11.04 11.22
C ASN A 205 11.63 10.55 10.14
N ILE A 206 11.47 11.27 9.03
CA ILE A 206 10.55 10.96 7.95
C ILE A 206 11.25 10.10 6.89
N ILE A 207 10.59 9.03 6.44
CA ILE A 207 10.84 8.28 5.22
C ILE A 207 9.73 8.66 4.26
N TRP A 208 10.09 9.28 3.14
CA TRP A 208 9.13 9.88 2.23
C TRP A 208 8.60 8.85 1.24
N GLU A 209 7.30 8.59 1.27
CA GLU A 209 6.61 7.67 0.40
C GLU A 209 5.71 8.40 -0.58
N TYR A 210 6.04 8.27 -1.88
CA TYR A 210 5.28 8.83 -2.99
C TYR A 210 4.32 7.79 -3.54
N ASN A 211 3.03 8.12 -3.58
CA ASN A 211 2.00 7.27 -4.17
C ASN A 211 1.79 7.62 -5.65
N SER A 212 1.82 6.64 -6.53
CA SER A 212 1.73 6.81 -7.98
C SER A 212 0.63 5.94 -8.58
N TYR A 213 0.20 6.32 -9.78
CA TYR A 213 -0.58 5.48 -10.69
C TYR A 213 0.32 4.94 -11.81
N ASN A 214 -0.26 4.19 -12.75
CA ASN A 214 0.40 3.64 -13.94
C ASN A 214 -0.25 4.12 -15.25
N TYR A 215 -0.83 5.33 -15.24
CA TYR A 215 -1.34 5.96 -16.45
C TYR A 215 -0.18 6.41 -17.36
N ALA A 216 -0.48 6.65 -18.64
CA ALA A 216 0.52 7.00 -19.65
C ALA A 216 1.36 8.24 -19.32
N ASN A 217 0.88 9.12 -18.45
CA ASN A 217 1.54 10.36 -18.00
C ASN A 217 1.88 10.39 -16.51
N SER A 218 1.76 9.27 -15.79
CA SER A 218 2.03 9.23 -14.34
C SER A 218 3.47 9.58 -13.99
N ASP A 219 4.41 9.31 -14.89
CA ASP A 219 5.82 9.69 -14.76
C ASP A 219 6.02 11.20 -14.61
N THR A 220 5.13 12.01 -15.20
CA THR A 220 5.20 13.48 -15.09
C THR A 220 4.88 14.00 -13.69
N TRP A 221 4.20 13.19 -12.85
CA TRP A 221 3.81 13.54 -11.49
C TRP A 221 4.90 13.27 -10.46
N TYR A 222 5.91 12.47 -10.82
CA TYR A 222 6.98 12.09 -9.91
C TYR A 222 7.82 13.32 -9.48
N PRO A 223 7.93 13.63 -8.17
CA PRO A 223 8.61 14.85 -7.71
C PRO A 223 10.13 14.78 -7.81
N GLY A 224 10.69 13.59 -8.02
CA GLY A 224 12.12 13.34 -8.24
C GLY A 224 12.78 12.57 -7.10
N ASP A 225 13.90 11.92 -7.44
CA ASP A 225 14.64 11.00 -6.55
C ASP A 225 15.11 11.65 -5.24
N ASP A 226 15.33 12.96 -5.23
CA ASP A 226 15.83 13.69 -4.04
C ASP A 226 14.75 13.92 -2.97
N TYR A 227 13.48 13.73 -3.34
CA TYR A 227 12.32 14.00 -2.49
C TYR A 227 11.54 12.75 -2.10
N VAL A 228 11.98 11.56 -2.53
CA VAL A 228 11.26 10.30 -2.37
C VAL A 228 12.21 9.21 -1.92
N ASP A 229 11.80 8.41 -0.94
CA ASP A 229 12.52 7.23 -0.46
C ASP A 229 11.87 5.92 -0.94
N ILE A 230 10.54 5.88 -1.00
CA ILE A 230 9.71 4.73 -1.40
C ILE A 230 8.68 5.21 -2.42
N VAL A 231 8.43 4.41 -3.46
CA VAL A 231 7.31 4.61 -4.38
C VAL A 231 6.23 3.60 -4.05
N ALA A 232 4.97 4.03 -4.00
CA ALA A 232 3.87 3.19 -3.58
C ALA A 232 2.69 3.22 -4.56
N TYR A 233 1.83 2.22 -4.44
CA TYR A 233 0.57 2.08 -5.15
C TYR A 233 -0.53 1.66 -4.18
N ASP A 234 -1.74 2.16 -4.41
CA ASP A 234 -2.94 1.79 -3.68
C ASP A 234 -3.77 0.83 -4.53
N LYS A 235 -3.80 -0.46 -4.14
CA LYS A 235 -4.38 -1.57 -4.89
C LYS A 235 -5.84 -1.78 -4.50
N TYR A 236 -6.77 -1.23 -5.27
CA TYR A 236 -8.21 -1.47 -5.13
C TYR A 236 -8.77 -2.09 -6.40
N ASN A 237 -8.63 -3.42 -6.56
CA ASN A 237 -8.96 -4.14 -7.77
C ASN A 237 -9.86 -5.38 -7.57
N CYS A 238 -10.56 -5.49 -6.44
CA CYS A 238 -11.55 -6.54 -6.24
C CYS A 238 -12.87 -6.27 -6.96
N ASP A 239 -13.30 -5.00 -6.99
CA ASP A 239 -14.57 -4.62 -7.61
C ASP A 239 -14.37 -3.94 -8.97
N TYR A 240 -13.26 -3.23 -9.16
CA TYR A 240 -12.94 -2.47 -10.37
C TYR A 240 -11.55 -2.85 -10.89
N ASN A 241 -11.33 -2.70 -12.19
CA ASN A 241 -10.01 -2.88 -12.81
C ASN A 241 -9.35 -4.24 -12.47
N ARG A 242 -10.16 -5.30 -12.38
CA ARG A 242 -9.65 -6.65 -12.11
C ARG A 242 -8.80 -7.13 -13.27
N ASP A 243 -7.67 -7.73 -12.96
CA ASP A 243 -6.71 -8.31 -13.90
C ASP A 243 -6.71 -9.85 -13.89
N ASP A 244 -7.45 -10.47 -12.95
CA ASP A 244 -7.51 -11.93 -12.75
C ASP A 244 -8.67 -12.62 -13.49
N GLY A 245 -9.53 -11.86 -14.19
CA GLY A 245 -10.65 -12.37 -14.96
C GLY A 245 -11.81 -12.92 -14.12
N LEU A 246 -11.80 -12.73 -12.79
CA LEU A 246 -12.90 -13.12 -11.91
C LEU A 246 -13.95 -12.01 -11.79
N SER A 247 -15.11 -12.35 -11.22
CA SER A 247 -16.17 -11.38 -10.94
C SER A 247 -15.88 -10.61 -9.64
N SER A 248 -16.44 -9.39 -9.51
CA SER A 248 -16.47 -8.66 -8.24
C SER A 248 -17.09 -9.50 -7.11
N GLY A 249 -16.75 -9.20 -5.88
CA GLY A 249 -17.22 -9.93 -4.70
C GLY A 249 -16.36 -11.16 -4.31
N THR A 250 -15.20 -11.31 -4.91
CA THR A 250 -14.18 -12.31 -4.54
C THR A 250 -12.82 -11.66 -4.39
N PRO A 251 -11.94 -12.15 -3.48
CA PRO A 251 -10.59 -11.62 -3.34
C PRO A 251 -9.84 -11.63 -4.68
N ASN A 252 -9.09 -10.57 -4.97
CA ASN A 252 -8.17 -10.55 -6.10
C ASN A 252 -6.74 -10.80 -5.59
N LEU A 253 -6.26 -12.02 -5.82
CA LEU A 253 -4.95 -12.48 -5.35
C LEU A 253 -3.79 -12.15 -6.31
N SER A 254 -4.04 -11.39 -7.39
CA SER A 254 -3.02 -10.96 -8.34
C SER A 254 -1.92 -10.16 -7.66
N ALA A 255 -0.68 -10.41 -8.03
CA ALA A 255 0.47 -9.63 -7.61
C ALA A 255 0.57 -8.27 -8.30
N ILE A 256 -0.29 -8.01 -9.31
CA ILE A 256 -0.28 -6.80 -10.14
C ILE A 256 1.14 -6.43 -10.63
N SER A 257 1.88 -7.44 -11.06
CA SER A 257 3.28 -7.29 -11.48
C SER A 257 3.54 -6.25 -12.58
N PRO A 258 2.63 -6.01 -13.54
CA PRO A 258 2.81 -4.90 -14.49
C PRO A 258 2.89 -3.53 -13.80
N ILE A 259 2.11 -3.31 -12.75
CA ILE A 259 2.14 -2.06 -11.97
C ILE A 259 3.42 -1.99 -11.14
N PHE A 260 3.78 -3.09 -10.46
CA PHE A 260 5.04 -3.17 -9.74
C PHE A 260 6.25 -2.82 -10.63
N ASN A 261 6.33 -3.42 -11.81
CA ASN A 261 7.40 -3.17 -12.76
C ASN A 261 7.42 -1.73 -13.26
N TYR A 262 6.25 -1.14 -13.57
CA TYR A 262 6.16 0.26 -13.94
C TYR A 262 6.73 1.18 -12.84
N LEU A 263 6.37 0.97 -11.57
CA LEU A 263 6.87 1.78 -10.46
C LEU A 263 8.37 1.57 -10.20
N TYR A 264 8.84 0.34 -10.37
CA TYR A 264 10.27 0.02 -10.28
C TYR A 264 11.06 0.75 -11.38
N GLU A 265 10.57 0.74 -12.61
CA GLU A 265 11.19 1.41 -13.76
C GLU A 265 11.11 2.94 -13.65
N LEU A 266 10.05 3.50 -13.07
CA LEU A 266 9.91 4.95 -12.82
C LEU A 266 11.14 5.56 -12.13
N THR A 267 11.79 4.80 -11.26
CA THR A 267 12.98 5.20 -10.52
C THR A 267 14.27 4.50 -11.00
N ASN A 268 14.22 3.77 -12.10
CA ASN A 268 15.30 2.90 -12.57
C ASN A 268 15.79 1.93 -11.45
N GLY A 269 14.88 1.37 -10.68
CA GLY A 269 15.16 0.45 -9.58
C GLY A 269 15.89 1.04 -8.37
N LYS A 270 15.97 2.37 -8.26
CA LYS A 270 16.66 3.03 -7.14
C LYS A 270 15.84 3.09 -5.86
N LYS A 271 14.52 3.04 -5.97
CA LYS A 271 13.60 3.13 -4.84
C LYS A 271 12.91 1.79 -4.61
N MET A 272 12.58 1.51 -3.37
CA MET A 272 11.72 0.38 -3.02
C MET A 272 10.30 0.67 -3.47
N VAL A 273 9.56 -0.38 -3.82
CA VAL A 273 8.16 -0.30 -4.27
C VAL A 273 7.26 -0.96 -3.25
N ALA A 274 6.21 -0.27 -2.80
CA ALA A 274 5.31 -0.73 -1.75
C ALA A 274 3.85 -0.71 -2.19
N MET A 275 3.03 -1.52 -1.53
CA MET A 275 1.57 -1.49 -1.64
C MET A 275 1.02 -0.79 -0.40
N ALA A 276 0.89 0.55 -0.49
CA ALA A 276 0.61 1.40 0.68
C ALA A 276 -0.82 1.27 1.19
N GLU A 277 -1.75 0.99 0.30
CA GLU A 277 -3.11 0.57 0.62
C GLU A 277 -3.52 -0.59 -0.28
N ASN A 278 -4.42 -1.42 0.21
CA ASN A 278 -5.03 -2.45 -0.63
C ASN A 278 -6.40 -2.89 -0.09
N ASP A 279 -7.22 -3.40 -0.99
CA ASP A 279 -8.44 -4.13 -0.66
C ASP A 279 -8.10 -5.60 -0.33
N SER A 280 -7.58 -6.36 -1.27
CA SER A 280 -7.15 -7.74 -1.06
C SER A 280 -5.63 -7.86 -1.02
N ILE A 281 -5.13 -8.78 -0.21
CA ILE A 281 -3.70 -9.12 -0.13
C ILE A 281 -3.38 -10.10 -1.26
N PRO A 282 -2.40 -9.82 -2.13
CA PRO A 282 -1.94 -10.77 -3.14
C PRO A 282 -1.46 -12.08 -2.52
N SER A 283 -1.58 -13.20 -3.23
CA SER A 283 -1.01 -14.44 -2.73
C SER A 283 0.52 -14.43 -2.84
N GLU A 284 1.18 -15.12 -1.90
CA GLU A 284 2.62 -15.34 -1.95
C GLU A 284 3.03 -15.99 -3.28
N GLU A 285 2.29 -17.01 -3.72
CA GLU A 285 2.57 -17.71 -4.96
C GLU A 285 2.61 -16.76 -6.15
N ASN A 286 1.62 -15.89 -6.27
CA ASN A 286 1.57 -14.93 -7.38
C ASN A 286 2.73 -13.94 -7.29
N MET A 287 3.03 -13.39 -6.11
CA MET A 287 4.16 -12.45 -5.94
C MET A 287 5.50 -13.09 -6.28
N VAL A 288 5.72 -14.34 -5.86
CA VAL A 288 6.98 -15.06 -6.13
C VAL A 288 7.09 -15.45 -7.60
N ILE A 289 6.03 -16.01 -8.19
CA ILE A 289 6.04 -16.44 -9.60
C ILE A 289 6.18 -15.26 -10.54
N GLU A 290 5.48 -14.15 -10.26
CA GLU A 290 5.52 -12.95 -11.09
C GLU A 290 6.71 -12.03 -10.76
N ASN A 291 7.54 -12.40 -9.78
CA ASN A 291 8.68 -11.62 -9.29
C ASN A 291 8.31 -10.17 -8.90
N ALA A 292 7.14 -9.99 -8.32
CA ALA A 292 6.66 -8.70 -7.82
C ALA A 292 7.06 -8.52 -6.36
N GLY A 293 8.27 -8.01 -6.14
CA GLY A 293 8.90 -7.89 -4.81
C GLY A 293 8.40 -6.69 -4.01
N TRP A 294 7.10 -6.56 -3.79
CA TRP A 294 6.50 -5.51 -2.97
C TRP A 294 7.14 -5.46 -1.58
N LEU A 295 7.51 -4.28 -1.11
CA LEU A 295 8.13 -4.10 0.21
C LEU A 295 7.17 -4.46 1.34
N TYR A 296 5.94 -4.00 1.25
CA TYR A 296 4.88 -4.30 2.21
C TYR A 296 3.50 -4.24 1.55
N PHE A 297 2.50 -4.81 2.22
CA PHE A 297 1.08 -4.59 1.97
C PHE A 297 0.43 -3.96 3.21
N CYS A 298 -0.65 -3.19 3.03
CA CYS A 298 -1.34 -2.54 4.14
C CYS A 298 -2.84 -2.40 3.84
N PRO A 299 -3.67 -3.45 4.07
CA PRO A 299 -5.09 -3.39 3.79
C PRO A 299 -5.77 -2.21 4.44
N TRP A 300 -6.74 -1.62 3.72
CA TRP A 300 -7.60 -0.62 4.33
C TRP A 300 -8.43 -1.25 5.44
N TYR A 301 -8.93 -0.45 6.36
CA TYR A 301 -9.69 -0.93 7.51
C TYR A 301 -11.09 -1.43 7.13
N GLY A 302 -11.80 -1.99 8.11
CA GLY A 302 -13.19 -2.43 8.00
C GLY A 302 -13.35 -3.63 7.07
N ASP A 303 -14.30 -3.54 6.16
CA ASP A 303 -14.66 -4.63 5.25
C ASP A 303 -13.51 -5.04 4.32
N HIS A 304 -12.62 -4.11 3.95
CA HIS A 304 -11.46 -4.43 3.11
C HIS A 304 -10.52 -5.46 3.76
N LEU A 305 -10.49 -5.55 5.08
CA LEU A 305 -9.79 -6.62 5.78
C LEU A 305 -10.75 -7.76 6.19
N MET A 306 -11.90 -7.40 6.79
CA MET A 306 -12.71 -8.36 7.57
C MET A 306 -13.80 -9.05 6.76
N SER A 307 -14.08 -8.61 5.53
CA SER A 307 -15.01 -9.29 4.62
C SER A 307 -14.26 -10.30 3.75
N SER A 308 -14.82 -11.53 3.64
CA SER A 308 -14.31 -12.54 2.72
C SER A 308 -14.43 -12.18 1.22
N GLN A 309 -15.13 -11.10 0.91
CA GLN A 309 -15.14 -10.50 -0.42
C GLN A 309 -13.76 -9.98 -0.82
N TYR A 310 -12.99 -9.46 0.14
CA TYR A 310 -11.67 -8.88 -0.08
C TYR A 310 -10.55 -9.78 0.44
N ASN A 311 -10.71 -10.37 1.62
CA ASN A 311 -9.69 -11.22 2.23
C ASN A 311 -10.33 -12.46 2.88
N ASP A 312 -10.12 -13.62 2.28
CA ASP A 312 -10.54 -14.89 2.86
C ASP A 312 -9.68 -15.22 4.09
N PRO A 313 -10.26 -15.61 5.25
CA PRO A 313 -9.50 -15.91 6.47
C PRO A 313 -8.43 -17.00 6.30
N ALA A 314 -8.64 -17.98 5.41
CA ALA A 314 -7.66 -19.02 5.17
C ALA A 314 -6.46 -18.48 4.37
N GLN A 315 -6.70 -17.61 3.39
CA GLN A 315 -5.64 -16.93 2.65
C GLN A 315 -4.88 -15.93 3.54
N LEU A 316 -5.61 -15.18 4.37
CA LEU A 316 -5.00 -14.29 5.36
C LEU A 316 -4.06 -15.09 6.29
N LYS A 317 -4.54 -16.22 6.83
CA LYS A 317 -3.72 -17.10 7.66
C LYS A 317 -2.51 -17.63 6.92
N LYS A 318 -2.68 -18.08 5.68
CA LYS A 318 -1.60 -18.59 4.84
C LYS A 318 -0.51 -17.54 4.68
N MET A 319 -0.87 -16.30 4.35
CA MET A 319 0.08 -15.19 4.22
C MET A 319 0.82 -14.92 5.54
N TYR A 320 0.10 -14.72 6.65
CA TYR A 320 0.69 -14.34 7.94
C TYR A 320 1.50 -15.47 8.63
N THR A 321 1.43 -16.71 8.13
CA THR A 321 2.21 -17.85 8.65
C THR A 321 3.24 -18.35 7.65
N SER A 322 3.44 -17.65 6.54
CA SER A 322 4.44 -17.93 5.52
C SER A 322 5.80 -17.40 5.95
N ASP A 323 6.88 -18.11 5.60
CA ASP A 323 8.25 -17.64 5.77
C ASP A 323 8.58 -16.42 4.88
N TYR A 324 7.74 -16.14 3.88
CA TYR A 324 7.88 -14.97 3.01
C TYR A 324 7.35 -13.68 3.64
N CYS A 325 6.39 -13.77 4.55
CA CYS A 325 5.71 -12.63 5.17
C CYS A 325 6.29 -12.33 6.56
N ILE A 326 6.81 -11.13 6.74
CA ILE A 326 7.34 -10.66 8.03
C ILE A 326 6.19 -10.09 8.87
N THR A 327 6.02 -10.64 10.07
CA THR A 327 5.04 -10.21 11.07
C THR A 327 5.70 -9.51 12.24
N LEU A 328 4.91 -8.91 13.14
CA LEU A 328 5.42 -8.07 14.23
C LEU A 328 6.47 -8.77 15.12
N ASP A 329 6.24 -10.05 15.43
CA ASP A 329 7.13 -10.85 16.30
C ASP A 329 8.45 -11.27 15.61
N GLU A 330 8.56 -11.05 14.30
CA GLU A 330 9.73 -11.37 13.48
C GLU A 330 10.62 -10.16 13.20
N LEU A 331 10.15 -8.96 13.59
CA LEU A 331 10.96 -7.75 13.46
C LEU A 331 12.21 -7.80 14.36
N PRO A 332 13.36 -7.25 13.90
CA PRO A 332 14.56 -7.16 14.72
C PRO A 332 14.26 -6.48 16.04
N LYS A 333 14.75 -7.05 17.15
CA LYS A 333 14.74 -6.37 18.43
C LYS A 333 15.64 -5.14 18.30
N ASP A 334 15.28 -4.04 18.88
CA ASP A 334 16.01 -2.77 18.78
C ASP A 334 15.93 -2.09 17.38
N LEU A 335 14.83 -2.29 16.64
CA LEU A 335 14.61 -1.64 15.33
C LEU A 335 14.84 -0.11 15.39
N TYR A 336 14.60 0.51 16.55
CA TYR A 336 14.76 1.94 16.84
C TYR A 336 15.90 2.26 17.82
N GLY A 337 16.63 1.28 18.27
CA GLY A 337 17.58 1.35 19.39
C GLY A 337 19.03 1.50 18.97
N GLY A 338 19.40 2.34 18.02
CA GLY A 338 20.77 2.86 17.85
C GLY A 338 21.92 1.86 17.61
N ALA A 339 21.70 0.56 17.54
CA ALA A 339 22.68 -0.40 17.06
C ALA A 339 22.64 -0.40 15.54
N SER A 340 23.75 -0.07 14.89
CA SER A 340 23.92 -0.24 13.44
C SER A 340 23.69 -1.72 13.10
N VAL A 341 22.63 -2.02 12.37
CA VAL A 341 22.50 -3.32 11.73
C VAL A 341 23.58 -3.36 10.66
N GLU A 342 24.64 -4.14 10.87
CA GLU A 342 25.63 -4.43 9.84
C GLU A 342 24.90 -5.15 8.68
N PRO A 343 25.10 -4.74 7.42
CA PRO A 343 24.52 -5.44 6.28
C PRO A 343 25.15 -6.83 6.22
N GLY A 344 24.41 -7.88 6.51
CA GLY A 344 24.92 -9.23 6.33
C GLY A 344 24.48 -10.32 7.33
N THR A 345 23.39 -10.12 8.06
CA THR A 345 22.80 -11.28 8.75
C THR A 345 21.77 -11.92 7.84
N THR A 346 22.24 -12.65 6.86
CA THR A 346 21.46 -13.62 6.10
C THR A 346 20.93 -14.65 7.11
N LEU A 347 19.62 -14.82 7.19
CA LEU A 347 19.01 -15.93 7.88
C LEU A 347 19.52 -17.21 7.22
N THR A 348 20.39 -17.93 7.93
CA THR A 348 20.99 -19.17 7.46
C THR A 348 19.89 -20.22 7.43
N THR A 349 19.53 -20.67 6.24
CA THR A 349 18.92 -21.96 6.01
C THR A 349 19.69 -23.03 6.77
N LYS A 350 18.98 -23.80 7.55
CA LYS A 350 19.48 -24.94 8.30
C LYS A 350 19.96 -26.02 7.33
N GLU A 351 21.23 -25.96 6.93
CA GLU A 351 21.89 -27.14 6.38
C GLU A 351 22.43 -27.98 7.52
N THR A 352 21.94 -29.20 7.58
CA THR A 352 22.48 -30.29 8.39
C THR A 352 23.82 -30.70 7.78
N SER A 353 24.93 -30.38 8.42
CA SER A 353 26.22 -30.96 8.10
C SER A 353 27.02 -31.25 9.36
N GLU A 354 27.55 -32.47 9.35
CA GLU A 354 28.23 -33.16 10.41
C GLU A 354 29.54 -32.49 10.84
N THR A 355 29.84 -32.75 12.09
CA THR A 355 31.01 -32.39 12.90
C THR A 355 32.34 -32.82 12.27
N VAL A 356 33.32 -31.90 12.17
CA VAL A 356 34.71 -32.23 12.32
C VAL A 356 35.36 -31.21 13.25
N THR A 357 35.88 -31.75 14.33
CA THR A 357 36.65 -31.06 15.39
C THR A 357 38.07 -30.86 14.95
N GLU A 358 38.58 -29.65 14.98
CA GLU A 358 40.04 -29.44 15.18
C GLU A 358 40.28 -28.25 16.13
N THR A 359 40.95 -28.59 17.19
CA THR A 359 41.41 -27.73 18.28
C THR A 359 42.75 -27.08 17.89
N THR A 360 42.84 -25.76 17.96
CA THR A 360 44.15 -25.12 18.14
C THR A 360 44.05 -23.93 19.07
N THR A 361 44.66 -24.10 20.23
CA THR A 361 44.85 -23.16 21.30
C THR A 361 46.00 -22.21 20.95
N VAL A 362 45.84 -20.91 21.07
CA VAL A 362 46.97 -19.99 21.35
C VAL A 362 46.51 -18.94 22.36
N THR A 363 47.21 -18.94 23.46
CA THR A 363 47.17 -18.04 24.61
C THR A 363 48.18 -16.92 24.44
N GLU A 364 47.86 -15.68 24.80
CA GLU A 364 48.75 -14.68 25.42
C GLU A 364 47.91 -13.45 25.80
N THR A 365 47.71 -13.16 26.98
CA THR A 365 48.35 -12.57 28.18
C THR A 365 48.60 -11.06 28.11
N SER A 366 47.85 -10.35 28.98
CA SER A 366 48.13 -9.20 29.86
C SER A 366 48.60 -7.88 29.24
N ALA A 367 48.17 -6.73 29.72
CA ALA A 367 48.40 -6.17 31.04
C ALA A 367 47.52 -4.95 31.35
N THR A 368 47.18 -4.86 32.56
CA THR A 368 46.67 -3.88 33.49
C THR A 368 47.33 -2.48 33.37
N GLU A 369 46.55 -1.41 33.56
CA GLU A 369 46.92 -0.38 34.54
C GLU A 369 45.71 0.49 34.95
N THR A 370 45.63 0.68 36.23
CA THR A 370 44.74 1.36 37.15
C THR A 370 45.09 2.85 37.30
N SER A 371 44.07 3.68 37.63
CA SER A 371 44.03 4.68 38.75
C SER A 371 42.72 5.46 38.68
N GLU A 372 41.80 5.35 39.64
CA GLU A 372 41.68 6.08 40.94
C GLU A 372 41.79 7.60 40.76
N THR A 373 40.96 8.42 41.22
CA THR A 373 40.24 8.74 42.48
C THR A 373 39.48 10.04 42.23
N GLU A 374 38.45 10.40 42.79
CA GLU A 374 37.72 10.56 44.05
C GLU A 374 36.69 11.71 43.91
N LYS A 375 35.54 11.50 44.48
CA LYS A 375 34.77 12.20 45.53
C LYS A 375 34.51 13.71 45.34
N SER A 376 33.33 14.25 45.64
CA SER A 376 32.38 14.14 46.76
C SER A 376 31.21 15.08 46.51
N SER A 377 30.00 14.67 46.88
CA SER A 377 29.08 15.14 47.95
C SER A 377 28.66 16.61 47.88
N GLU A 378 27.47 17.03 48.12
CA GLU A 378 26.37 16.80 49.07
C GLU A 378 25.12 17.55 48.59
N THR A 379 23.97 16.93 48.65
CA THR A 379 22.79 17.14 49.47
C THR A 379 22.37 18.60 49.75
N VAL A 380 21.11 18.94 49.45
CA VAL A 380 20.10 19.37 50.45
C VAL A 380 18.68 19.33 49.82
N SER A 381 17.81 18.65 50.52
CA SER A 381 16.34 18.65 50.42
C SER A 381 15.75 20.01 50.81
N GLU A 382 14.59 20.33 50.27
CA GLU A 382 13.47 20.76 51.10
C GLU A 382 12.12 20.64 50.38
N THR A 383 11.25 19.97 51.07
CA THR A 383 9.82 19.77 50.94
C THR A 383 9.04 21.03 51.25
N THR A 384 7.95 21.29 50.56
CA THR A 384 6.75 21.85 51.20
C THR A 384 5.47 21.40 50.51
N GLU A 385 4.67 20.72 51.26
CA GLU A 385 3.26 20.37 51.04
C GLU A 385 2.33 21.57 51.12
N THR A 386 1.10 21.26 50.72
CA THR A 386 -0.24 21.76 51.14
C THR A 386 -0.95 22.57 50.03
N THR A 387 -2.21 22.41 49.72
CA THR A 387 -3.37 21.71 50.34
C THR A 387 -4.49 21.61 49.29
N LYS A 388 -5.33 20.60 49.47
CA LYS A 388 -6.65 20.39 48.84
C LYS A 388 -7.59 21.58 48.98
N GLU A 389 -8.46 21.78 48.01
CA GLU A 389 -9.89 21.92 48.33
C GLU A 389 -10.77 21.51 47.12
N SER A 390 -11.66 20.59 47.43
CA SER A 390 -12.76 20.09 46.65
C SER A 390 -13.99 20.99 46.81
N VAL A 391 -14.70 21.26 45.75
CA VAL A 391 -16.13 21.63 45.85
C VAL A 391 -16.91 20.84 44.79
N THR A 392 -17.71 19.94 45.33
CA THR A 392 -18.81 19.24 44.69
C THR A 392 -20.04 20.14 44.66
N THR A 393 -20.75 20.22 43.57
CA THR A 393 -22.22 20.35 43.60
C THR A 393 -22.84 19.73 42.37
N SER A 394 -23.71 18.81 42.67
CA SER A 394 -24.69 18.08 41.89
C SER A 394 -25.89 18.96 41.49
N SER A 395 -26.57 18.56 40.44
CA SER A 395 -28.00 18.19 40.31
C SER A 395 -28.42 18.24 38.85
N GLU A 396 -28.81 17.08 38.36
CA GLU A 396 -30.20 16.59 38.16
C GLU A 396 -30.92 17.25 36.98
N GLU A 397 -31.13 16.36 36.01
CA GLU A 397 -32.41 15.82 35.46
C GLU A 397 -33.21 16.78 34.55
N GLN A 398 -33.48 16.39 33.31
CA GLN A 398 -34.69 15.64 32.95
C GLN A 398 -34.77 15.37 31.44
N THR A 399 -35.12 14.11 31.17
CA THR A 399 -35.68 13.50 29.96
C THR A 399 -36.78 14.31 29.29
N THR A 400 -36.81 14.23 27.93
CA THR A 400 -38.06 13.89 27.22
C THR A 400 -37.75 13.28 25.85
N GLU A 401 -38.25 12.06 25.66
CA GLU A 401 -38.55 11.41 24.38
C GLU A 401 -39.47 12.25 23.52
N THR A 402 -39.29 12.19 22.21
CA THR A 402 -40.44 12.08 21.30
C THR A 402 -40.00 11.40 19.99
N THR A 403 -40.60 10.25 19.79
CA THR A 403 -40.72 9.46 18.57
C THR A 403 -41.68 10.17 17.61
N GLU A 404 -41.47 10.06 16.30
CA GLU A 404 -42.42 9.80 15.22
C GLU A 404 -41.70 10.01 13.89
N THR A 405 -41.52 8.96 13.13
CA THR A 405 -42.29 8.21 12.13
C THR A 405 -42.73 9.00 10.90
N THR A 406 -42.30 8.44 9.73
CA THR A 406 -42.96 8.41 8.40
C THR A 406 -43.09 9.74 7.64
N GLU A 407 -42.90 9.82 6.33
CA GLU A 407 -43.29 8.97 5.18
C GLU A 407 -42.57 9.49 3.89
N SER A 408 -42.19 8.58 3.07
CA SER A 408 -42.38 8.39 1.64
C SER A 408 -43.00 9.55 0.83
N SER A 409 -42.29 9.95 -0.22
CA SER A 409 -42.95 10.45 -1.44
C SER A 409 -42.18 10.05 -2.68
N ALA A 410 -42.71 9.11 -3.40
CA ALA A 410 -42.40 8.77 -4.77
C ALA A 410 -42.85 9.88 -5.72
N THR A 411 -42.06 10.19 -6.75
CA THR A 411 -42.60 10.85 -7.95
C THR A 411 -41.92 10.29 -9.20
N THR A 412 -42.58 9.39 -9.81
CA THR A 412 -43.08 9.25 -11.20
C THR A 412 -42.03 9.33 -12.32
N ALA A 413 -41.86 8.15 -12.90
CA ALA A 413 -41.23 7.87 -14.18
C ALA A 413 -42.03 8.45 -15.35
N SER A 414 -41.35 8.88 -16.39
CA SER A 414 -41.92 8.99 -17.74
C SER A 414 -41.32 7.87 -18.61
N ALA A 415 -42.21 7.02 -19.07
CA ALA A 415 -41.98 5.94 -20.00
C ALA A 415 -41.76 6.48 -21.42
N THR A 416 -40.79 5.95 -22.12
CA THR A 416 -40.76 5.97 -23.59
C THR A 416 -40.68 4.54 -24.09
N THR A 417 -41.68 4.21 -24.85
CA THR A 417 -41.99 2.95 -25.49
C THR A 417 -40.89 2.51 -26.48
N ALA A 418 -40.40 1.30 -26.36
CA ALA A 418 -39.69 0.62 -27.45
C ALA A 418 -40.40 -0.71 -27.75
N THR A 419 -40.67 -0.90 -29.01
CA THR A 419 -41.45 -1.92 -29.68
C THR A 419 -40.77 -3.28 -29.59
N GLU A 420 -41.52 -4.27 -29.12
CA GLU A 420 -41.18 -5.69 -29.20
C GLU A 420 -41.27 -6.19 -30.66
N THR A 421 -40.25 -6.94 -31.06
CA THR A 421 -40.39 -7.83 -32.23
C THR A 421 -40.08 -9.24 -31.76
N GLU A 422 -41.12 -10.02 -31.63
CA GLU A 422 -41.03 -11.48 -31.45
C GLU A 422 -40.33 -12.12 -32.65
N THR A 423 -39.37 -13.01 -32.38
CA THR A 423 -38.95 -14.02 -33.34
C THR A 423 -38.87 -15.38 -32.66
N THR A 424 -39.69 -16.23 -33.16
CA THR A 424 -40.02 -17.61 -32.82
C THR A 424 -38.82 -18.52 -32.66
N VAL A 425 -38.90 -19.35 -31.63
CA VAL A 425 -38.10 -20.56 -31.38
C VAL A 425 -38.34 -21.58 -32.50
N ALA A 426 -37.28 -22.03 -33.13
CA ALA A 426 -37.25 -23.28 -33.89
C ALA A 426 -36.12 -24.13 -33.34
N THR A 427 -36.50 -25.18 -32.63
CA THR A 427 -35.65 -26.31 -32.23
C THR A 427 -35.24 -27.09 -33.49
N SER A 428 -33.95 -27.16 -33.75
CA SER A 428 -33.42 -28.21 -34.64
C SER A 428 -32.13 -28.77 -34.05
N THR A 429 -32.25 -29.99 -33.59
CA THR A 429 -31.14 -30.94 -33.42
C THR A 429 -30.39 -31.05 -34.75
N THR A 430 -29.09 -30.78 -34.75
CA THR A 430 -28.22 -31.28 -35.83
C THR A 430 -26.81 -31.55 -35.27
N GLU A 431 -26.40 -32.70 -35.59
CA GLU A 431 -25.18 -33.43 -35.31
C GLU A 431 -23.89 -32.61 -35.46
N SER A 432 -22.89 -32.96 -34.63
CA SER A 432 -21.47 -32.70 -34.82
C SER A 432 -21.07 -32.75 -36.30
N LYS A 433 -20.53 -31.65 -36.74
CA LYS A 433 -19.63 -31.65 -37.88
C LYS A 433 -18.39 -30.81 -37.49
N THR A 434 -17.35 -31.55 -37.13
CA THR A 434 -15.97 -31.08 -37.17
C THR A 434 -15.72 -30.40 -38.52
N SER A 435 -15.51 -29.11 -38.48
CA SER A 435 -14.96 -28.37 -39.58
C SER A 435 -13.51 -28.05 -39.23
N GLU A 436 -12.61 -28.90 -39.71
CA GLU A 436 -11.19 -28.62 -39.80
C GLU A 436 -11.02 -27.38 -40.70
N THR A 437 -10.63 -26.26 -40.09
CA THR A 437 -10.07 -25.13 -40.84
C THR A 437 -8.57 -25.26 -40.71
N SER A 438 -7.96 -26.07 -41.61
CA SER A 438 -6.52 -26.10 -41.77
C SER A 438 -6.07 -24.81 -42.46
N GLY A 439 -5.81 -23.77 -41.70
CA GLY A 439 -4.95 -22.68 -42.10
C GLY A 439 -3.52 -23.16 -41.96
N SER A 440 -2.81 -23.43 -43.03
CA SER A 440 -1.37 -23.74 -42.97
C SER A 440 -0.65 -22.48 -42.49
N VAL A 441 -0.08 -22.53 -41.29
CA VAL A 441 0.82 -21.51 -40.75
C VAL A 441 2.10 -21.55 -41.59
N ASP A 442 2.57 -20.37 -42.07
CA ASP A 442 3.83 -20.28 -42.83
C ASP A 442 4.99 -20.61 -41.85
N PRO A 443 5.80 -21.65 -42.09
CA PRO A 443 6.89 -22.04 -41.18
C PRO A 443 7.93 -20.96 -40.91
N LYS A 444 7.89 -19.86 -41.66
CA LYS A 444 8.80 -18.71 -41.46
C LYS A 444 8.35 -17.74 -40.36
N ASN A 445 7.12 -17.86 -39.89
CA ASN A 445 6.55 -16.94 -38.89
C ASN A 445 6.32 -17.61 -37.50
N VAL A 446 6.72 -18.87 -37.33
CA VAL A 446 6.56 -19.56 -36.05
C VAL A 446 7.62 -19.08 -35.08
N LEU A 447 7.17 -18.48 -33.99
CA LEU A 447 8.01 -18.11 -32.85
C LEU A 447 7.50 -18.91 -31.62
N TYR A 448 8.02 -20.10 -31.43
CA TYR A 448 7.63 -20.94 -30.30
C TYR A 448 7.82 -20.22 -28.97
N GLY A 449 6.80 -20.22 -28.14
CA GLY A 449 6.73 -19.53 -26.88
C GLY A 449 6.08 -18.15 -26.93
N ASP A 450 5.91 -17.53 -28.12
CA ASP A 450 5.16 -16.27 -28.30
C ASP A 450 3.66 -16.61 -28.47
N VAL A 451 3.00 -16.87 -27.36
CA VAL A 451 1.60 -17.33 -27.32
C VAL A 451 0.61 -16.19 -27.54
N ASN A 452 0.98 -14.97 -27.17
CA ASN A 452 0.15 -13.78 -27.32
C ASN A 452 0.32 -13.08 -28.68
N LEU A 453 1.36 -13.44 -29.46
CA LEU A 453 1.75 -12.88 -30.75
C LEU A 453 2.22 -11.42 -30.69
N ASP A 454 2.90 -11.02 -29.62
CA ASP A 454 3.47 -9.66 -29.49
C ASP A 454 4.91 -9.56 -30.05
N GLY A 455 5.47 -10.68 -30.52
CA GLY A 455 6.80 -10.76 -31.13
C GLY A 455 7.92 -10.98 -30.11
N ARG A 456 7.58 -11.28 -28.85
CA ARG A 456 8.51 -11.62 -27.77
C ARG A 456 8.15 -12.97 -27.19
N VAL A 457 9.11 -13.56 -26.47
CA VAL A 457 8.86 -14.76 -25.67
C VAL A 457 9.22 -14.40 -24.23
N ASP A 458 8.22 -14.17 -23.41
CA ASP A 458 8.41 -13.71 -22.05
C ASP A 458 7.41 -14.35 -21.06
N ILE A 459 7.37 -13.82 -19.82
CA ILE A 459 6.53 -14.39 -18.77
C ILE A 459 5.03 -14.26 -19.07
N THR A 460 4.63 -13.26 -19.87
CA THR A 460 3.21 -13.06 -20.21
C THR A 460 2.68 -14.20 -21.07
N ASP A 461 3.52 -14.78 -21.92
CA ASP A 461 3.20 -15.98 -22.71
C ASP A 461 3.06 -17.21 -21.81
N ALA A 462 3.96 -17.37 -20.83
CA ALA A 462 3.88 -18.48 -19.89
C ALA A 462 2.61 -18.41 -19.05
N VAL A 463 2.20 -17.22 -18.62
CA VAL A 463 0.93 -16.99 -17.91
C VAL A 463 -0.26 -17.33 -18.82
N LEU A 464 -0.26 -16.86 -20.06
CA LEU A 464 -1.32 -17.18 -21.02
C LEU A 464 -1.39 -18.68 -21.28
N LEU A 465 -0.25 -19.34 -21.49
CA LEU A 465 -0.16 -20.77 -21.74
C LEU A 465 -0.65 -21.61 -20.55
N ASN A 466 -0.33 -21.21 -19.34
CA ASN A 466 -0.88 -21.84 -18.13
C ASN A 466 -2.41 -21.71 -18.05
N LYS A 467 -2.97 -20.54 -18.40
CA LYS A 467 -4.43 -20.35 -18.48
C LYS A 467 -5.08 -21.24 -19.55
N VAL A 468 -4.40 -21.44 -20.68
CA VAL A 468 -4.83 -22.37 -21.75
C VAL A 468 -4.80 -23.81 -21.26
N ALA A 469 -3.71 -24.24 -20.65
CA ALA A 469 -3.55 -25.59 -20.11
C ALA A 469 -4.57 -25.88 -18.98
N ALA A 470 -4.96 -24.87 -18.22
CA ALA A 470 -6.02 -24.97 -17.20
C ALA A 470 -7.44 -24.93 -17.79
N GLY A 471 -7.60 -24.72 -19.11
CA GLY A 471 -8.89 -24.60 -19.77
C GLY A 471 -9.64 -23.29 -19.49
N ALA A 472 -8.97 -22.30 -18.90
CA ALA A 472 -9.54 -20.99 -18.59
C ALA A 472 -9.59 -20.06 -19.81
N VAL A 473 -8.72 -20.28 -20.80
CA VAL A 473 -8.64 -19.53 -22.06
C VAL A 473 -8.51 -20.52 -23.22
N THR A 474 -9.06 -20.17 -24.39
CA THR A 474 -8.87 -20.93 -25.64
C THR A 474 -8.08 -20.08 -26.63
N LEU A 475 -7.11 -20.68 -27.31
CA LEU A 475 -6.37 -20.01 -28.37
C LEU A 475 -7.24 -19.89 -29.63
N ASP A 476 -7.38 -18.68 -30.13
CA ASP A 476 -8.34 -18.30 -31.17
C ASP A 476 -7.76 -18.41 -32.59
N THR A 477 -6.44 -18.59 -32.73
CA THR A 477 -5.76 -18.69 -34.01
C THR A 477 -4.85 -19.91 -34.10
N ALA A 478 -4.65 -20.45 -35.30
CA ALA A 478 -3.72 -21.54 -35.57
C ALA A 478 -2.26 -21.16 -35.24
N GLU A 479 -1.91 -19.90 -35.41
CA GLU A 479 -0.57 -19.36 -35.11
C GLU A 479 -0.28 -19.41 -33.60
N LYS A 480 -1.22 -18.95 -32.75
CA LYS A 480 -1.11 -19.07 -31.29
C LYS A 480 -1.00 -20.54 -30.85
N GLN A 481 -1.76 -21.44 -31.47
CA GLN A 481 -1.70 -22.87 -31.15
C GLN A 481 -0.33 -23.47 -31.46
N VAL A 482 0.26 -23.10 -32.62
CA VAL A 482 1.59 -23.59 -32.99
C VAL A 482 2.68 -22.99 -32.09
N ASN A 483 2.60 -21.69 -31.78
CA ASN A 483 3.57 -21.05 -30.89
C ASN A 483 3.49 -21.56 -29.45
N ALA A 484 2.31 -22.00 -29.02
CA ALA A 484 2.07 -22.56 -27.68
C ALA A 484 2.59 -23.98 -27.50
N ASP A 485 2.76 -24.76 -28.58
CA ASP A 485 3.30 -26.13 -28.54
C ASP A 485 4.83 -26.09 -28.37
N CYS A 486 5.27 -25.80 -27.16
CA CYS A 486 6.67 -25.53 -26.83
C CYS A 486 7.54 -26.79 -26.80
N ASP A 487 6.94 -27.99 -26.72
CA ASP A 487 7.65 -29.27 -26.79
C ASP A 487 7.52 -29.95 -28.18
N ALA A 488 6.75 -29.34 -29.09
CA ALA A 488 6.47 -29.80 -30.47
C ALA A 488 5.86 -31.21 -30.53
N ASN A 489 5.01 -31.57 -29.55
CA ASN A 489 4.33 -32.85 -29.52
C ASN A 489 2.98 -32.83 -30.27
N GLY A 490 2.48 -31.66 -30.67
CA GLY A 490 1.24 -31.42 -31.39
C GLY A 490 0.01 -31.25 -30.50
N GLU A 491 0.18 -31.23 -29.19
CA GLU A 491 -0.85 -30.95 -28.18
C GLU A 491 -0.40 -29.73 -27.36
N VAL A 492 -1.33 -28.87 -26.95
CA VAL A 492 -1.03 -27.74 -26.05
C VAL A 492 -1.54 -28.09 -24.66
N ASP A 493 -0.61 -28.39 -23.74
CA ASP A 493 -0.92 -28.83 -22.38
C ASP A 493 -0.01 -28.18 -21.32
N SER A 494 -0.08 -28.66 -20.08
CA SER A 494 0.73 -28.13 -18.99
C SER A 494 2.23 -28.38 -19.13
N LYS A 495 2.65 -29.33 -19.98
CA LYS A 495 4.07 -29.59 -20.22
C LYS A 495 4.69 -28.48 -21.05
N ASP A 496 3.96 -27.93 -22.04
CA ASP A 496 4.41 -26.78 -22.82
C ASP A 496 4.67 -25.57 -21.92
N ALA A 497 3.79 -25.31 -20.95
CA ALA A 497 3.99 -24.26 -19.98
C ALA A 497 5.26 -24.48 -19.14
N VAL A 498 5.55 -25.73 -18.74
CA VAL A 498 6.79 -26.08 -18.03
C VAL A 498 8.01 -25.90 -18.94
N VAL A 499 7.94 -26.31 -20.21
CA VAL A 499 9.03 -26.12 -21.18
C VAL A 499 9.30 -24.65 -21.41
N LEU A 500 8.26 -23.84 -21.57
CA LEU A 500 8.39 -22.38 -21.73
C LEU A 500 9.03 -21.75 -20.50
N LEU A 501 8.59 -22.11 -19.28
CA LEU A 501 9.20 -21.62 -18.06
C LEU A 501 10.67 -22.00 -17.94
N LYS A 502 11.05 -23.26 -18.28
CA LYS A 502 12.46 -23.68 -18.29
C LYS A 502 13.29 -22.86 -19.28
N PHE A 503 12.72 -22.48 -20.43
CA PHE A 503 13.36 -21.61 -21.39
C PHE A 503 13.58 -20.20 -20.83
N LEU A 504 12.57 -19.60 -20.23
CA LEU A 504 12.64 -18.25 -19.65
C LEU A 504 13.67 -18.15 -18.52
N VAL A 505 13.81 -19.18 -17.70
CA VAL A 505 14.83 -19.24 -16.64
C VAL A 505 16.17 -19.78 -17.13
N SER A 506 16.36 -19.94 -18.45
CA SER A 506 17.61 -20.39 -19.10
C SER A 506 18.06 -21.82 -18.74
N LEU A 507 17.17 -22.67 -18.24
CA LEU A 507 17.44 -24.09 -18.04
C LEU A 507 17.50 -24.86 -19.37
N ILE A 508 16.76 -24.43 -20.38
CA ILE A 508 16.90 -24.86 -21.76
C ILE A 508 17.24 -23.65 -22.65
N LYS A 509 17.85 -23.90 -23.81
CA LYS A 509 18.44 -22.85 -24.64
C LYS A 509 17.63 -22.48 -25.87
N THR A 510 16.73 -23.35 -26.28
CA THR A 510 15.96 -23.21 -27.53
C THR A 510 14.55 -23.74 -27.34
N LEU A 511 13.59 -23.13 -28.04
CA LEU A 511 12.25 -23.66 -28.28
C LEU A 511 12.10 -24.02 -29.77
N PRO A 512 11.35 -25.09 -30.08
CA PRO A 512 10.75 -26.04 -29.16
C PRO A 512 11.78 -27.00 -28.54
N SER A 513 11.42 -27.62 -27.44
CA SER A 513 12.28 -28.59 -26.74
C SER A 513 11.44 -29.81 -26.30
N ALA A 514 11.82 -30.98 -26.73
CA ALA A 514 11.13 -32.28 -26.47
C ALA A 514 11.51 -32.88 -25.11
N GLU A 515 11.76 -32.10 -24.06
CA GLU A 515 12.09 -32.60 -22.72
C GLU A 515 10.87 -32.81 -21.82
#